data_f36475097f665a56cef8ab3b12999001
#
_entry.id   f36475097f665a56cef8ab3b12999001
#
_cell.length_a   1.000
_cell.length_b   1.000
_cell.length_c   1.000
_cell.angle_alpha   90.00
_cell.angle_beta   90.00
_cell.angle_gamma   90.00
#
_symmetry.space_group_name_H-M   'P 1'
#
loop_
_entity.id
_entity.type
_entity.pdbx_description
1 polymer ?
#
loop_
_entity_poly.entity_id
_entity_poly.type
_entity_poly.pdbx_seq_one_letter_code
_entity_poly.pdbx_strand_id
1 'polypeptide(L)'
;PVKTIGSYWPYLSTVYDYIRRAMPFGNARSLSDDDVYAITAYLLYLNDVVTEEDFELSSDNFAGVRLPNESNFVEDDRASEPEYAAGKEPCMSDCKPGPVTITMRARILDVTPDANDDDEENAGGGID
;
A
#
# COMPACT_ATOMS: atom_id res chain seq x y z
N PRO A 1 -14.21 -5.09 0.08
CA PRO A 1 -13.64 -5.42 1.40
C PRO A 1 -12.67 -4.33 1.84
N VAL A 2 -12.71 -3.95 3.13
CA VAL A 2 -11.75 -3.00 3.68
C VAL A 2 -10.39 -3.68 3.82
N LYS A 3 -9.34 -3.06 3.29
CA LYS A 3 -7.97 -3.54 3.41
C LYS A 3 -7.36 -3.04 4.72
N THR A 4 -7.14 -3.95 5.66
CA THR A 4 -6.54 -3.67 6.97
C THR A 4 -5.18 -4.33 7.10
N ILE A 5 -4.47 -4.11 8.20
CA ILE A 5 -3.21 -4.82 8.46
C ILE A 5 -3.44 -6.34 8.58
N GLY A 6 -4.55 -6.77 9.18
CA GLY A 6 -4.88 -8.18 9.35
C GLY A 6 -5.39 -8.87 8.09
N SER A 7 -6.05 -8.14 7.19
CA SER A 7 -6.67 -8.71 6.00
C SER A 7 -5.85 -8.57 4.72
N TYR A 8 -4.89 -7.64 4.67
CA TYR A 8 -4.20 -7.31 3.43
C TYR A 8 -2.68 -7.16 3.54
N TRP A 9 -2.18 -6.54 4.61
CA TRP A 9 -0.76 -6.25 4.72
C TRP A 9 0.08 -7.52 4.88
N PRO A 10 1.24 -7.63 4.18
CA PRO A 10 2.04 -8.86 4.24
C PRO A 10 2.91 -8.96 5.47
N TYR A 11 3.53 -7.85 5.92
CA TYR A 11 4.59 -7.89 6.92
C TYR A 11 4.36 -6.92 8.06
N LEU A 12 4.63 -7.38 9.29
CA LEU A 12 4.59 -6.55 10.48
C LEU A 12 5.61 -5.39 10.40
N SER A 13 6.77 -5.63 9.81
CA SER A 13 7.79 -4.59 9.62
C SER A 13 7.28 -3.38 8.85
N THR A 14 6.41 -3.59 7.87
CA THR A 14 5.79 -2.50 7.11
C THR A 14 4.82 -1.71 7.97
N VAL A 15 4.04 -2.37 8.83
CA VAL A 15 3.12 -1.70 9.78
C VAL A 15 3.90 -0.83 10.76
N TYR A 16 4.92 -1.41 11.40
CA TYR A 16 5.78 -0.72 12.36
C TYR A 16 6.45 0.51 11.74
N ASP A 17 7.06 0.33 10.58
CA ASP A 17 7.76 1.40 9.86
C ASP A 17 6.81 2.53 9.45
N TYR A 18 5.59 2.21 9.04
CA TYR A 18 4.58 3.21 8.72
C TYR A 18 4.19 4.04 9.96
N ILE A 19 3.92 3.39 11.09
CA ILE A 19 3.60 4.08 12.34
C ILE A 19 4.75 4.99 12.75
N ARG A 20 5.96 4.46 12.79
CA ARG A 20 7.15 5.21 13.19
C ARG A 20 7.41 6.43 12.31
N ARG A 21 7.24 6.29 11.02
CA ARG A 21 7.60 7.30 10.02
C ARG A 21 6.52 8.32 9.75
N ALA A 22 5.26 7.93 9.78
CA ALA A 22 4.14 8.73 9.30
C ALA A 22 3.17 9.18 10.40
N MET A 23 3.21 8.56 11.57
CA MET A 23 2.26 8.84 12.65
C MET A 23 2.92 9.59 13.82
N PRO A 24 2.13 10.34 14.63
CA PRO A 24 0.74 10.74 14.41
C PRO A 24 0.59 11.69 13.21
N PHE A 25 -0.60 11.67 12.58
CA PHE A 25 -0.88 12.58 11.47
C PHE A 25 -0.69 14.05 11.90
N GLY A 26 0.08 14.80 11.12
CA GLY A 26 0.41 16.19 11.43
C GLY A 26 1.59 16.38 12.40
N ASN A 27 2.09 15.31 13.05
CA ASN A 27 3.25 15.35 13.94
C ASN A 27 4.09 14.06 13.80
N ALA A 28 4.43 13.70 12.57
CA ALA A 28 5.14 12.48 12.25
C ALA A 28 6.48 12.38 12.98
N ARG A 29 6.87 11.16 13.38
CA ARG A 29 8.13 10.83 14.07
C ARG A 29 8.26 11.42 15.49
N SER A 30 7.16 11.77 16.13
CA SER A 30 7.17 12.27 17.50
C SER A 30 7.00 11.18 18.57
N LEU A 31 6.64 9.95 18.16
CA LEU A 31 6.49 8.82 19.05
C LEU A 31 7.85 8.27 19.50
N SER A 32 7.92 7.83 20.76
CA SER A 32 9.02 7.01 21.24
C SER A 32 8.99 5.60 20.60
N ASP A 33 10.09 4.87 20.65
CA ASP A 33 10.10 3.50 20.14
C ASP A 33 9.10 2.60 20.92
N ASP A 34 8.98 2.80 22.23
CA ASP A 34 8.02 2.08 23.08
C ASP A 34 6.56 2.38 22.67
N ASP A 35 6.23 3.66 22.39
CA ASP A 35 4.91 4.02 21.88
C ASP A 35 4.61 3.35 20.53
N VAL A 36 5.60 3.27 19.63
CA VAL A 36 5.43 2.61 18.34
C VAL A 36 5.18 1.12 18.52
N TYR A 37 5.88 0.45 19.43
CA TYR A 37 5.63 -0.95 19.76
C TYR A 37 4.23 -1.14 20.35
N ALA A 38 3.83 -0.31 21.32
CA ALA A 38 2.52 -0.39 21.96
C ALA A 38 1.37 -0.18 20.96
N ILE A 39 1.46 0.84 20.10
CA ILE A 39 0.46 1.08 19.06
C ILE A 39 0.41 -0.09 18.06
N THR A 40 1.56 -0.63 17.69
CA THR A 40 1.62 -1.79 16.79
C THR A 40 0.96 -3.01 17.42
N ALA A 41 1.25 -3.31 18.71
CA ALA A 41 0.62 -4.40 19.45
C ALA A 41 -0.92 -4.23 19.51
N TYR A 42 -1.38 -3.02 19.80
CA TYR A 42 -2.81 -2.72 19.82
C TYR A 42 -3.49 -2.92 18.46
N LEU A 43 -2.83 -2.54 17.36
CA LEU A 43 -3.35 -2.80 16.01
C LEU A 43 -3.39 -4.29 15.68
N LEU A 44 -2.42 -5.09 16.15
CA LEU A 44 -2.45 -6.55 16.00
C LEU A 44 -3.65 -7.15 16.75
N TYR A 45 -3.92 -6.68 17.96
CA TYR A 45 -5.08 -7.09 18.75
C TYR A 45 -6.40 -6.72 18.06
N LEU A 46 -6.55 -5.48 17.59
CA LEU A 46 -7.75 -5.02 16.87
C LEU A 46 -8.02 -5.78 15.56
N ASN A 47 -7.02 -6.47 15.02
CA ASN A 47 -7.14 -7.26 13.78
C ASN A 47 -7.12 -8.78 14.04
N ASP A 48 -7.31 -9.21 15.27
CA ASP A 48 -7.33 -10.62 15.68
C ASP A 48 -6.06 -11.41 15.29
N VAL A 49 -4.93 -10.70 15.12
CA VAL A 49 -3.62 -11.34 14.86
C VAL A 49 -3.03 -11.85 16.18
N VAL A 50 -3.26 -11.12 17.26
CA VAL A 50 -3.01 -11.57 18.63
C VAL A 50 -4.32 -11.47 19.41
N THR A 51 -4.54 -12.36 20.37
CA THR A 51 -5.79 -12.48 21.11
C THR A 51 -5.68 -12.07 22.57
N GLU A 52 -4.46 -12.00 23.08
CA GLU A 52 -4.17 -11.63 24.45
C GLU A 52 -4.21 -10.10 24.59
N GLU A 53 -5.05 -9.59 25.50
CA GLU A 53 -5.18 -8.14 25.76
C GLU A 53 -3.92 -7.52 26.37
N ASP A 54 -3.12 -8.33 27.05
CA ASP A 54 -1.86 -7.94 27.67
C ASP A 54 -0.63 -8.27 26.83
N PHE A 55 -0.82 -8.55 25.53
CA PHE A 55 0.28 -8.84 24.62
C PHE A 55 1.24 -7.65 24.50
N GLU A 56 2.48 -7.87 24.84
CA GLU A 56 3.56 -6.89 24.73
C GLU A 56 4.44 -7.22 23.51
N LEU A 57 4.46 -6.33 22.52
CA LEU A 57 5.35 -6.43 21.36
C LEU A 57 6.70 -5.77 21.68
N SER A 58 7.78 -6.47 21.39
CA SER A 58 9.15 -5.99 21.61
C SER A 58 10.09 -6.46 20.49
N SER A 59 11.33 -5.98 20.51
CA SER A 59 12.36 -6.47 19.58
C SER A 59 12.57 -7.98 19.64
N ASP A 60 12.33 -8.60 20.80
CA ASP A 60 12.61 -10.02 21.03
C ASP A 60 11.59 -10.95 20.36
N ASN A 61 10.33 -10.51 20.29
CA ASN A 61 9.25 -11.31 19.70
C ASN A 61 8.76 -10.79 18.33
N PHE A 62 9.21 -9.62 17.91
CA PHE A 62 8.78 -8.96 16.69
C PHE A 62 8.86 -9.85 15.44
N ALA A 63 9.99 -10.53 15.25
CA ALA A 63 10.22 -11.40 14.09
C ALA A 63 9.34 -12.66 14.07
N GLY A 64 8.78 -13.02 15.22
CA GLY A 64 7.88 -14.17 15.36
C GLY A 64 6.43 -13.89 14.97
N VAL A 65 6.02 -12.63 14.93
CA VAL A 65 4.65 -12.26 14.56
C VAL A 65 4.51 -12.22 13.04
N ARG A 66 3.60 -13.05 12.53
CA ARG A 66 3.31 -13.15 11.08
C ARG A 66 1.90 -12.65 10.81
N LEU A 67 1.76 -11.85 9.75
CA LEU A 67 0.45 -11.40 9.31
C LEU A 67 -0.21 -12.46 8.42
N PRO A 68 -1.55 -12.62 8.49
CA PRO A 68 -2.26 -13.70 7.78
C PRO A 68 -2.06 -13.68 6.26
N ASN A 69 -1.86 -12.50 5.68
CA ASN A 69 -1.73 -12.35 4.22
C ASN A 69 -0.30 -12.51 3.69
N GLU A 70 0.68 -12.76 4.56
CA GLU A 70 2.08 -12.88 4.16
C GLU A 70 2.29 -13.93 3.08
N SER A 71 1.64 -15.10 3.22
CA SER A 71 1.78 -16.22 2.28
C SER A 71 1.18 -15.97 0.89
N ASN A 72 0.36 -14.93 0.74
CA ASN A 72 -0.24 -14.58 -0.55
C ASN A 72 0.61 -13.59 -1.36
N PHE A 73 1.72 -13.13 -0.81
CA PHE A 73 2.68 -12.29 -1.52
C PHE A 73 3.77 -13.16 -2.14
N VAL A 74 4.06 -12.88 -3.40
CA VAL A 74 5.10 -13.57 -4.17
C VAL A 74 6.32 -12.65 -4.30
N GLU A 75 7.48 -13.23 -4.56
CA GLU A 75 8.67 -12.46 -4.87
C GLU A 75 8.48 -11.66 -6.16
N ASP A 76 9.07 -10.47 -6.17
CA ASP A 76 9.07 -9.60 -7.34
C ASP A 76 10.04 -10.14 -8.40
N ASP A 77 9.50 -10.61 -9.50
CA ASP A 77 10.25 -11.20 -10.61
C ASP A 77 10.57 -10.22 -11.74
N ARG A 78 10.27 -8.92 -11.56
CA ARG A 78 10.51 -7.89 -12.58
C ARG A 78 11.94 -7.90 -13.13
N ALA A 79 12.93 -8.25 -12.31
CA ALA A 79 14.31 -8.34 -12.76
C ALA A 79 14.53 -9.40 -13.84
N SER A 80 13.65 -10.40 -13.95
CA SER A 80 13.68 -11.45 -14.97
C SER A 80 12.85 -11.14 -16.20
N GLU A 81 12.00 -10.11 -16.15
CA GLU A 81 11.18 -9.70 -17.27
C GLU A 81 12.02 -9.02 -18.36
N PRO A 82 11.80 -9.35 -19.66
CA PRO A 82 12.60 -8.77 -20.75
C PRO A 82 12.58 -7.25 -20.83
N GLU A 83 11.48 -6.63 -20.38
CA GLU A 83 11.30 -5.17 -20.35
C GLU A 83 12.25 -4.48 -19.38
N TYR A 84 12.61 -5.16 -18.29
CA TYR A 84 13.45 -4.62 -17.19
C TYR A 84 14.86 -5.23 -17.18
N ALA A 85 15.21 -6.01 -18.20
CA ALA A 85 16.53 -6.65 -18.28
C ALA A 85 17.66 -5.62 -18.21
N ALA A 86 18.61 -5.87 -17.31
CA ALA A 86 19.78 -5.02 -17.16
C ALA A 86 20.60 -4.94 -18.47
N GLY A 87 21.04 -3.74 -18.85
CA GLY A 87 21.83 -3.53 -20.05
C GLY A 87 21.03 -3.22 -21.32
N LYS A 88 19.70 -3.13 -21.23
CA LYS A 88 18.88 -2.67 -22.34
C LYS A 88 19.09 -1.17 -22.52
N GLU A 89 19.59 -0.74 -23.67
CA GLU A 89 19.67 0.68 -23.97
C GLU A 89 18.27 1.29 -24.07
N PRO A 90 18.00 2.42 -23.39
CA PRO A 90 16.71 3.06 -23.49
C PRO A 90 16.48 3.56 -24.92
N CYS A 91 15.28 3.29 -25.44
CA CYS A 91 14.88 3.82 -26.73
C CYS A 91 14.69 5.34 -26.63
N MET A 92 15.47 6.12 -27.36
CA MET A 92 15.43 7.58 -27.34
C MET A 92 14.79 8.22 -28.57
N SER A 93 14.54 7.45 -29.64
CA SER A 93 13.88 7.91 -30.87
C SER A 93 13.11 6.77 -31.51
N ASP A 94 11.99 7.10 -32.15
CA ASP A 94 11.14 6.16 -32.92
C ASP A 94 10.77 4.88 -32.14
N CYS A 95 10.54 5.01 -30.85
CA CYS A 95 10.31 3.89 -29.91
C CYS A 95 9.02 3.13 -30.17
N LYS A 96 8.09 3.70 -30.92
CA LYS A 96 6.80 3.07 -31.27
C LYS A 96 6.54 3.12 -32.76
N PRO A 97 6.07 2.05 -33.35
CA PRO A 97 5.62 2.07 -34.74
C PRO A 97 4.32 2.87 -34.85
N GLY A 98 4.39 4.05 -35.46
CA GLY A 98 3.22 4.90 -35.73
C GLY A 98 3.02 6.06 -34.74
N PRO A 99 1.98 6.87 -34.94
CA PRO A 99 1.75 8.06 -34.14
C PRO A 99 1.39 7.72 -32.69
N VAL A 100 1.94 8.51 -31.76
CA VAL A 100 1.60 8.40 -30.34
C VAL A 100 0.20 8.97 -30.14
N THR A 101 -0.70 8.17 -29.60
CA THR A 101 -2.08 8.56 -29.24
C THR A 101 -2.29 8.44 -27.75
N ILE A 102 -3.12 9.33 -27.19
CA ILE A 102 -3.57 9.21 -25.79
C ILE A 102 -4.69 8.17 -25.76
N THR A 103 -4.40 7.03 -25.13
CA THR A 103 -5.38 5.93 -24.99
C THR A 103 -6.16 6.00 -23.69
N MET A 104 -5.62 6.70 -22.68
CA MET A 104 -6.25 6.81 -21.35
C MET A 104 -5.87 8.14 -20.71
N ARG A 105 -6.80 8.74 -19.98
CA ARG A 105 -6.56 9.94 -19.19
C ARG A 105 -7.00 9.70 -17.75
N ALA A 106 -6.19 10.12 -16.77
CA ALA A 106 -6.65 10.22 -15.40
C ALA A 106 -7.72 11.31 -15.31
N ARG A 107 -8.84 11.01 -14.67
CA ARG A 107 -9.92 11.97 -14.37
C ARG A 107 -10.00 12.14 -12.85
N ILE A 108 -10.27 13.35 -12.42
CA ILE A 108 -10.65 13.60 -11.04
C ILE A 108 -12.11 13.14 -10.92
N LEU A 109 -12.35 12.14 -10.09
CA LEU A 109 -13.69 11.77 -9.67
C LEU A 109 -14.07 12.71 -8.54
N ASP A 110 -15.07 13.57 -8.76
CA ASP A 110 -15.68 14.30 -7.66
C ASP A 110 -16.54 13.32 -6.87
N VAL A 111 -16.12 13.09 -5.63
CA VAL A 111 -16.79 12.19 -4.69
C VAL A 111 -17.57 12.96 -3.63
N THR A 112 -17.72 14.28 -3.81
CA THR A 112 -18.51 15.12 -2.91
C THR A 112 -20.00 14.82 -3.10
N PRO A 113 -20.79 14.64 -2.01
CA PRO A 113 -22.22 14.31 -2.12
C PRO A 113 -23.09 15.36 -2.81
N ASP A 114 -22.56 16.59 -2.94
CA ASP A 114 -23.27 17.75 -3.52
C ASP A 114 -22.84 18.06 -4.96
N ALA A 115 -22.08 17.18 -5.63
CA ALA A 115 -21.79 17.35 -7.05
C ALA A 115 -23.11 17.34 -7.83
N ASN A 116 -23.43 18.45 -8.47
CA ASN A 116 -24.63 18.58 -9.29
C ASN A 116 -24.60 17.55 -10.43
N ASP A 117 -25.76 16.96 -10.68
CA ASP A 117 -25.99 15.93 -11.72
C ASP A 117 -25.68 16.38 -13.17
N ASP A 118 -25.11 17.57 -13.35
CA ASP A 118 -24.82 18.15 -14.66
C ASP A 118 -23.59 17.52 -15.37
N ASP A 119 -22.83 16.63 -14.68
CA ASP A 119 -21.65 15.98 -15.23
C ASP A 119 -21.88 14.56 -15.78
N GLU A 120 -23.16 14.11 -15.91
CA GLU A 120 -23.48 12.78 -16.44
C GLU A 120 -22.99 12.55 -17.90
N GLU A 121 -22.80 13.61 -18.68
CA GLU A 121 -22.30 13.47 -20.06
C GLU A 121 -20.81 13.08 -20.16
N ASN A 122 -20.04 13.14 -19.06
CA ASN A 122 -18.60 12.86 -19.07
C ASN A 122 -18.17 11.58 -18.32
N ALA A 123 -19.10 10.84 -17.74
CA ALA A 123 -18.83 9.62 -16.98
C ALA A 123 -18.65 8.34 -17.84
N GLY A 124 -18.68 8.47 -19.15
CA GLY A 124 -18.53 7.35 -20.08
C GLY A 124 -17.07 6.94 -20.29
N GLY A 125 -16.57 6.03 -19.48
CA GLY A 125 -15.25 5.46 -19.64
C GLY A 125 -14.93 4.47 -18.52
N GLY A 126 -15.82 3.47 -18.36
CA GLY A 126 -15.50 2.30 -17.55
C GLY A 126 -14.35 1.53 -18.21
N ILE A 127 -13.49 0.96 -17.38
CA ILE A 127 -12.48 -0.01 -17.79
C ILE A 127 -13.25 -1.31 -18.04
N ASP A 128 -13.35 -1.73 -19.31
CA ASP A 128 -13.70 -3.12 -19.67
C ASP A 128 -12.43 -3.96 -19.73
#